data_0b80a211bd848a51c3ecc13d3995a142
#
_entry.id   0b80a211bd848a51c3ecc13d3995a142
#
_cell.length_a   1.000
_cell.length_b   1.000
_cell.length_c   1.000
_cell.angle_alpha   90.00
_cell.angle_beta   90.00
_cell.angle_gamma   90.00
#
_symmetry.space_group_name_H-M   'P 1'
#
loop_
_entity.id
_entity.type
_entity.pdbx_description
1 polymer ?
#
loop_
_entity_poly.entity_id
_entity_poly.type
_entity_poly.pdbx_seq_one_letter_code
_entity_poly.pdbx_strand_id
1 'polypeptide(L)'
;DATKNELSTKGLLMIHKSEDDDRSTFIFDSYRYPLISQWNKKAAAPMPPKLTAYQAYDPQPWGGPGGLQFTLSYYSADFNYLDPTHLYYNLYIDGERVTFKPDVYKNLSAEMTDVPYAFSDQYQFYKYDDNARAIYFYKEAKVKVGMEALYIDGDTRLSSGITEYQITTDGINAATVKQIDHIKYYDLSGRRVENPQNGVYIQTTTYID
;
A
#
# COMPACT_ATOMS: atom_id res chain seq x y z
N ASP A 1 34.43 7.91 18.48
CA ASP A 1 33.13 8.11 19.10
C ASP A 1 32.30 9.03 18.20
N ALA A 2 31.23 8.45 17.60
CA ALA A 2 30.29 9.25 16.83
C ALA A 2 29.55 10.21 17.77
N THR A 3 29.52 11.47 17.41
CA THR A 3 28.78 12.46 18.19
C THR A 3 27.26 12.30 17.97
N LYS A 4 26.46 12.79 18.93
CA LYS A 4 24.99 12.76 18.82
C LYS A 4 24.48 13.35 17.49
N ASN A 5 25.16 14.35 16.96
CA ASN A 5 24.82 15.00 15.70
C ASN A 5 25.12 14.12 14.48
N GLU A 6 26.21 13.34 14.52
CA GLU A 6 26.53 12.40 13.44
C GLU A 6 25.54 11.24 13.39
N LEU A 7 25.09 10.73 14.53
CA LEU A 7 24.07 9.71 14.62
C LEU A 7 22.72 10.18 14.08
N SER A 8 22.34 11.43 14.35
CA SER A 8 21.08 12.01 13.89
C SER A 8 21.07 12.34 12.39
N THR A 9 22.25 12.55 11.78
CA THR A 9 22.36 12.95 10.37
C THR A 9 22.74 11.81 9.42
N LYS A 10 23.33 10.73 9.93
CA LYS A 10 23.86 9.62 9.13
C LYS A 10 23.09 8.30 9.26
N GLY A 11 21.96 8.31 9.96
CA GLY A 11 21.09 7.12 10.10
C GLY A 11 21.37 6.29 11.34
N LEU A 12 20.78 5.11 11.39
CA LEU A 12 20.86 4.22 12.54
C LEU A 12 22.25 3.59 12.64
N LEU A 13 22.94 3.85 13.75
CA LEU A 13 24.16 3.11 14.09
C LEU A 13 23.77 1.79 14.73
N MET A 14 24.03 0.68 14.03
CA MET A 14 23.92 -0.65 14.63
C MET A 14 25.27 -1.04 15.21
N ILE A 15 25.32 -1.21 16.53
CA ILE A 15 26.48 -1.77 17.22
C ILE A 15 26.29 -3.27 17.27
N HIS A 16 27.05 -4.02 16.48
CA HIS A 16 27.09 -5.47 16.55
C HIS A 16 28.29 -5.90 17.36
N LYS A 17 28.03 -6.59 18.46
CA LYS A 17 29.08 -7.32 19.20
C LYS A 17 29.14 -8.74 18.67
N SER A 18 30.25 -9.15 18.08
CA SER A 18 30.49 -10.55 17.75
C SER A 18 30.78 -11.31 19.04
N GLU A 19 30.11 -12.45 19.24
CA GLU A 19 30.34 -13.32 20.40
C GLU A 19 31.72 -13.96 20.39
N ASP A 20 32.37 -14.03 19.22
CA ASP A 20 33.65 -14.71 19.00
C ASP A 20 34.88 -13.80 19.03
N ASP A 21 34.69 -12.48 19.20
CA ASP A 21 35.81 -11.52 19.21
C ASP A 21 35.61 -10.50 20.34
N ASP A 22 36.62 -10.34 21.16
CA ASP A 22 36.68 -9.32 22.23
C ASP A 22 36.65 -7.88 21.69
N ARG A 23 36.65 -7.73 20.37
CA ARG A 23 36.57 -6.44 19.69
C ARG A 23 35.14 -6.11 19.28
N SER A 24 34.64 -5.00 19.76
CA SER A 24 33.39 -4.41 19.28
C SER A 24 33.57 -3.92 17.85
N THR A 25 32.96 -4.61 16.90
CA THR A 25 32.95 -4.16 15.49
C THR A 25 31.75 -3.26 15.28
N PHE A 26 32.00 -1.98 14.94
CA PHE A 26 30.97 -1.04 14.55
C PHE A 26 30.71 -1.22 13.07
N ILE A 27 29.54 -1.75 12.71
CA ILE A 27 29.11 -1.83 11.32
C ILE A 27 28.14 -0.70 11.06
N PHE A 28 28.55 0.24 10.21
CA PHE A 28 27.65 1.21 9.62
C PHE A 28 26.89 0.53 8.49
N ASP A 29 25.68 0.05 8.76
CA ASP A 29 24.81 -0.49 7.72
C ASP A 29 23.95 0.63 7.11
N SER A 30 24.60 1.51 6.36
CA SER A 30 23.92 2.59 5.64
C SER A 30 23.08 2.10 4.45
N TYR A 31 23.16 0.82 4.11
CA TYR A 31 22.47 0.24 2.96
C TYR A 31 21.11 -0.39 3.32
N ARG A 32 20.92 -0.85 4.54
CA ARG A 32 19.65 -1.47 4.96
C ARG A 32 18.58 -0.48 5.38
N TYR A 33 18.97 0.68 5.87
CA TYR A 33 18.06 1.71 6.34
C TYR A 33 18.39 3.01 5.63
N PRO A 34 17.56 3.46 4.69
CA PRO A 34 17.75 4.76 4.07
C PRO A 34 17.78 5.82 5.18
N LEU A 35 18.71 6.74 5.08
CA LEU A 35 18.77 7.86 6.00
C LEU A 35 17.45 8.61 5.97
N ILE A 36 16.97 9.07 7.14
CA ILE A 36 15.75 9.91 7.22
C ILE A 36 15.87 11.13 6.28
N SER A 37 17.09 11.63 6.07
CA SER A 37 17.37 12.69 5.08
C SER A 37 17.16 12.27 3.62
N GLN A 38 17.13 10.98 3.32
CA GLN A 38 16.87 10.44 1.97
C GLN A 38 15.37 10.22 1.73
N TRP A 39 14.56 10.21 2.78
CA TRP A 39 13.12 10.13 2.62
C TRP A 39 12.62 11.40 1.93
N ASN A 40 11.80 11.21 0.93
CA ASN A 40 11.15 12.33 0.31
C ASN A 40 10.15 12.93 1.31
N LYS A 41 10.49 14.11 1.84
CA LYS A 41 9.59 14.88 2.71
C LYS A 41 8.39 15.46 1.93
N LYS A 42 8.42 15.36 0.62
CA LYS A 42 7.39 15.84 -0.28
C LYS A 42 6.46 14.67 -0.58
N ALA A 43 5.20 14.79 -0.21
CA ALA A 43 4.19 13.82 -0.57
C ALA A 43 4.20 13.57 -2.09
N ALA A 44 4.20 12.31 -2.49
CA ALA A 44 4.13 11.90 -3.89
C ALA A 44 3.33 10.61 -4.05
N ALA A 45 2.73 10.41 -5.22
CA ALA A 45 2.02 9.18 -5.54
C ALA A 45 3.00 7.99 -5.56
N PRO A 46 2.69 6.88 -4.87
CA PRO A 46 3.50 5.67 -4.92
C PRO A 46 3.49 5.04 -6.33
N MET A 47 4.46 4.15 -6.58
CA MET A 47 4.37 3.28 -7.75
C MET A 47 3.15 2.34 -7.64
N PRO A 48 2.49 2.01 -8.76
CA PRO A 48 1.38 1.06 -8.77
C PRO A 48 1.80 -0.32 -8.24
N PRO A 49 0.93 -1.02 -7.49
CA PRO A 49 1.16 -2.39 -7.09
C PRO A 49 1.27 -3.31 -8.30
N LYS A 50 2.11 -4.34 -8.20
CA LYS A 50 2.24 -5.36 -9.24
C LYS A 50 1.71 -6.69 -8.73
N LEU A 51 0.65 -7.20 -9.35
CA LEU A 51 0.11 -8.51 -9.07
C LEU A 51 1.09 -9.60 -9.56
N THR A 52 1.29 -10.62 -8.73
CA THR A 52 2.16 -11.77 -9.03
C THR A 52 1.40 -13.08 -9.09
N ALA A 53 0.29 -13.22 -8.34
CA ALA A 53 -0.59 -14.38 -8.42
C ALA A 53 -2.03 -14.03 -8.03
N TYR A 54 -2.98 -14.80 -8.55
CA TYR A 54 -4.40 -14.72 -8.24
C TYR A 54 -4.96 -16.12 -7.98
N GLN A 55 -5.81 -16.21 -6.97
CA GLN A 55 -6.64 -17.38 -6.67
C GLN A 55 -8.10 -16.94 -6.60
N ALA A 56 -8.97 -17.63 -7.35
CA ALA A 56 -10.41 -17.37 -7.27
C ALA A 56 -10.99 -17.79 -5.92
N TYR A 57 -11.98 -17.05 -5.45
CA TYR A 57 -12.79 -17.45 -4.31
C TYR A 57 -13.74 -18.60 -4.70
N ASP A 58 -13.75 -19.66 -3.90
CA ASP A 58 -14.71 -20.77 -4.05
C ASP A 58 -15.70 -20.73 -2.89
N PRO A 59 -17.00 -20.39 -3.13
CA PRO A 59 -18.01 -20.27 -2.10
C PRO A 59 -18.54 -21.62 -1.58
N GLN A 60 -18.06 -22.75 -2.11
CA GLN A 60 -18.49 -24.07 -1.65
C GLN A 60 -18.06 -24.32 -0.18
N PRO A 61 -18.76 -25.19 0.57
CA PRO A 61 -18.42 -25.45 1.98
C PRO A 61 -17.00 -25.95 2.21
N TRP A 62 -16.38 -26.56 1.21
CA TRP A 62 -14.98 -27.02 1.19
C TRP A 62 -14.07 -26.15 0.33
N GLY A 63 -14.60 -25.06 -0.23
CA GLY A 63 -13.87 -24.09 -1.02
C GLY A 63 -12.96 -23.21 -0.17
N GLY A 64 -12.09 -22.47 -0.83
CA GLY A 64 -11.10 -21.59 -0.19
C GLY A 64 -11.35 -20.10 -0.46
N PRO A 65 -10.72 -19.21 0.31
CA PRO A 65 -10.77 -17.78 0.04
C PRO A 65 -10.15 -17.45 -1.32
N GLY A 66 -10.62 -16.38 -1.93
CA GLY A 66 -9.90 -15.74 -3.01
C GLY A 66 -8.58 -15.16 -2.49
N GLY A 67 -7.58 -15.05 -3.35
CA GLY A 67 -6.28 -14.55 -2.94
C GLY A 67 -5.58 -13.75 -4.03
N LEU A 68 -4.89 -12.69 -3.61
CA LEU A 68 -3.97 -11.92 -4.43
C LEU A 68 -2.58 -11.96 -3.80
N GLN A 69 -1.56 -12.29 -4.60
CA GLN A 69 -0.17 -12.04 -4.25
C GLN A 69 0.34 -10.88 -5.10
N PHE A 70 1.06 -9.96 -4.50
CA PHE A 70 1.47 -8.73 -5.16
C PHE A 70 2.72 -8.14 -4.51
N THR A 71 3.36 -7.22 -5.24
CA THR A 71 4.47 -6.44 -4.71
C THR A 71 4.08 -4.98 -4.58
N LEU A 72 4.59 -4.34 -3.53
CA LEU A 72 4.47 -2.91 -3.24
C LEU A 72 5.84 -2.26 -3.31
N SER A 73 5.88 -1.00 -3.71
CA SER A 73 7.10 -0.20 -3.75
C SER A 73 7.06 0.89 -2.68
N TYR A 74 8.21 1.16 -2.06
CA TYR A 74 8.41 2.31 -1.18
C TYR A 74 8.84 3.57 -1.95
N TYR A 75 8.72 3.55 -3.28
CA TYR A 75 9.14 4.65 -4.15
C TYR A 75 7.96 5.27 -4.88
N SER A 76 8.07 6.56 -5.15
CA SER A 76 7.19 7.25 -6.10
C SER A 76 7.53 6.87 -7.55
N ALA A 77 6.69 7.30 -8.49
CA ALA A 77 6.96 7.14 -9.93
C ALA A 77 8.30 7.78 -10.36
N ASP A 78 8.73 8.84 -9.67
CA ASP A 78 10.02 9.51 -9.90
C ASP A 78 11.18 8.88 -9.09
N PHE A 79 10.99 7.67 -8.56
CA PHE A 79 11.97 6.94 -7.76
C PHE A 79 12.43 7.66 -6.47
N ASN A 80 11.62 8.56 -5.93
CA ASN A 80 11.86 9.12 -4.61
C ASN A 80 11.35 8.17 -3.52
N TYR A 81 12.15 7.92 -2.50
CA TYR A 81 11.77 7.10 -1.37
C TYR A 81 10.68 7.80 -0.54
N LEU A 82 9.59 7.10 -0.28
CA LEU A 82 8.46 7.59 0.50
C LEU A 82 8.50 7.05 1.93
N ASP A 83 7.98 7.81 2.88
CA ASP A 83 7.86 7.36 4.26
C ASP A 83 6.89 6.15 4.35
N PRO A 84 7.39 4.97 4.77
CA PRO A 84 6.58 3.76 4.84
C PRO A 84 5.38 3.87 5.78
N THR A 85 5.41 4.75 6.76
CA THR A 85 4.32 4.95 7.72
C THR A 85 3.09 5.63 7.11
N HIS A 86 3.27 6.27 5.95
CA HIS A 86 2.23 6.93 5.18
C HIS A 86 1.77 6.13 3.95
N LEU A 87 2.28 4.90 3.79
CA LEU A 87 1.94 4.06 2.65
C LEU A 87 0.83 3.07 2.99
N TYR A 88 -0.16 3.01 2.09
CA TYR A 88 -1.35 2.16 2.17
C TYR A 88 -1.65 1.54 0.82
N TYR A 89 -2.48 0.51 0.81
CA TYR A 89 -3.02 -0.07 -0.42
C TYR A 89 -4.49 -0.41 -0.28
N ASN A 90 -5.19 -0.45 -1.41
CA ASN A 90 -6.58 -0.87 -1.54
C ASN A 90 -6.72 -2.05 -2.49
N LEU A 91 -7.71 -2.88 -2.23
CA LEU A 91 -8.18 -3.93 -3.11
C LEU A 91 -9.50 -3.50 -3.75
N TYR A 92 -9.66 -3.79 -5.04
CA TYR A 92 -10.89 -3.61 -5.80
C TYR A 92 -11.34 -4.94 -6.39
N ILE A 93 -12.63 -5.24 -6.29
CA ILE A 93 -13.27 -6.42 -6.90
C ILE A 93 -14.41 -5.91 -7.79
N ASP A 94 -14.33 -6.22 -9.09
CA ASP A 94 -15.28 -5.76 -10.11
C ASP A 94 -15.48 -4.23 -10.13
N GLY A 95 -14.43 -3.49 -9.81
CA GLY A 95 -14.41 -2.02 -9.75
C GLY A 95 -14.84 -1.40 -8.42
N GLU A 96 -15.32 -2.20 -7.47
CA GLU A 96 -15.70 -1.75 -6.14
C GLU A 96 -14.53 -1.90 -5.16
N ARG A 97 -14.24 -0.85 -4.39
CA ARG A 97 -13.26 -0.89 -3.30
C ARG A 97 -13.74 -1.81 -2.18
N VAL A 98 -12.90 -2.73 -1.76
CA VAL A 98 -13.20 -3.67 -0.69
C VAL A 98 -13.02 -3.00 0.67
N THR A 99 -14.02 -3.13 1.54
CA THR A 99 -13.94 -2.82 2.96
C THR A 99 -13.84 -4.13 3.73
N PHE A 100 -12.77 -4.30 4.50
CA PHE A 100 -12.56 -5.46 5.35
C PHE A 100 -13.24 -5.23 6.70
N LYS A 101 -14.19 -6.11 7.04
CA LYS A 101 -15.01 -5.96 8.25
C LYS A 101 -14.68 -7.02 9.30
N PRO A 102 -14.68 -6.68 10.60
CA PRO A 102 -14.35 -7.62 11.69
C PRO A 102 -15.27 -8.86 11.79
N ASP A 103 -16.50 -8.79 11.29
CA ASP A 103 -17.42 -9.94 11.25
C ASP A 103 -16.93 -11.04 10.31
N VAL A 104 -16.25 -10.68 9.24
CA VAL A 104 -15.64 -11.59 8.26
C VAL A 104 -14.15 -11.83 8.57
N TYR A 105 -13.43 -10.77 8.87
CA TYR A 105 -11.98 -10.75 9.14
C TYR A 105 -11.72 -10.61 10.63
N LYS A 106 -11.84 -11.72 11.35
CA LYS A 106 -11.94 -11.79 12.83
C LYS A 106 -10.73 -11.21 13.60
N ASN A 107 -9.58 -11.04 12.92
CA ASN A 107 -8.40 -10.43 13.53
C ASN A 107 -8.35 -8.90 13.42
N LEU A 108 -9.35 -8.31 12.76
CA LEU A 108 -9.50 -6.86 12.70
C LEU A 108 -10.28 -6.35 13.92
N SER A 109 -9.81 -5.28 14.52
CA SER A 109 -10.50 -4.59 15.62
C SER A 109 -11.54 -3.57 15.14
N ALA A 110 -11.44 -3.12 13.88
CA ALA A 110 -12.33 -2.17 13.23
C ALA A 110 -12.38 -2.42 11.72
N GLU A 111 -13.36 -1.81 11.04
CA GLU A 111 -13.40 -1.82 9.57
C GLU A 111 -12.15 -1.16 8.99
N MET A 112 -11.61 -1.75 7.91
CA MET A 112 -10.41 -1.27 7.26
C MET A 112 -10.60 -1.28 5.74
N THR A 113 -10.31 -0.14 5.10
CA THR A 113 -10.25 -0.01 3.64
C THR A 113 -8.83 0.27 3.20
N ASP A 114 -8.21 1.30 3.75
CA ASP A 114 -6.83 1.66 3.47
C ASP A 114 -5.91 0.78 4.33
N VAL A 115 -5.34 -0.25 3.72
CA VAL A 115 -4.50 -1.23 4.42
C VAL A 115 -3.08 -0.71 4.52
N PRO A 116 -2.54 -0.47 5.73
CA PRO A 116 -1.15 0.00 5.88
C PRO A 116 -0.15 -1.01 5.30
N TYR A 117 0.93 -0.55 4.67
CA TYR A 117 1.98 -1.43 4.14
C TYR A 117 2.61 -2.34 5.21
N ALA A 118 2.70 -1.86 6.43
CA ALA A 118 3.24 -2.60 7.56
C ALA A 118 2.26 -3.62 8.15
N PHE A 119 0.96 -3.53 7.82
CA PHE A 119 -0.05 -4.39 8.42
C PHE A 119 0.08 -5.85 7.98
N SER A 120 -0.01 -6.76 8.93
CA SER A 120 -0.11 -8.20 8.73
C SER A 120 -0.80 -8.82 9.93
N ASP A 121 -1.75 -9.74 9.70
CA ASP A 121 -2.39 -10.53 10.75
C ASP A 121 -1.99 -12.00 10.70
N GLN A 122 -1.17 -12.38 9.71
CA GLN A 122 -0.71 -13.75 9.43
C GLN A 122 -1.83 -14.76 9.09
N TYR A 123 -3.04 -14.27 8.77
CA TYR A 123 -4.20 -15.10 8.37
C TYR A 123 -4.76 -14.67 7.02
N GLN A 124 -5.23 -13.42 6.92
CA GLN A 124 -5.77 -12.88 5.67
C GLN A 124 -4.84 -11.83 5.04
N PHE A 125 -3.97 -11.22 5.85
CA PHE A 125 -3.02 -10.20 5.40
C PHE A 125 -1.60 -10.67 5.69
N TYR A 126 -0.93 -11.20 4.66
CA TYR A 126 0.43 -11.71 4.79
C TYR A 126 1.46 -10.68 4.30
N LYS A 127 2.50 -10.53 5.08
CA LYS A 127 3.72 -9.84 4.69
C LYS A 127 4.85 -10.87 4.62
N TYR A 128 5.27 -11.23 3.40
CA TYR A 128 6.36 -12.21 3.20
C TYR A 128 7.73 -11.57 3.40
N ASP A 129 7.89 -10.35 2.86
CA ASP A 129 9.09 -9.52 3.01
C ASP A 129 8.69 -8.03 2.95
N ASP A 130 9.67 -7.15 2.76
CA ASP A 130 9.38 -5.71 2.71
C ASP A 130 8.51 -5.30 1.51
N ASN A 131 8.57 -6.02 0.41
CA ASN A 131 7.81 -5.69 -0.80
C ASN A 131 6.66 -6.65 -1.08
N ALA A 132 6.82 -7.96 -0.80
CA ALA A 132 5.85 -8.98 -1.17
C ALA A 132 4.74 -9.14 -0.13
N ARG A 133 3.51 -9.19 -0.61
CA ARG A 133 2.28 -9.30 0.18
C ARG A 133 1.36 -10.35 -0.41
N ALA A 134 0.49 -10.89 0.44
CA ALA A 134 -0.73 -11.56 0.01
C ALA A 134 -1.92 -11.09 0.83
N ILE A 135 -3.07 -11.05 0.17
CA ILE A 135 -4.34 -10.76 0.82
C ILE A 135 -5.36 -11.84 0.41
N TYR A 136 -6.11 -12.32 1.38
CA TYR A 136 -7.19 -13.27 1.16
C TYR A 136 -8.54 -12.61 1.39
N PHE A 137 -9.50 -12.91 0.53
CA PHE A 137 -10.82 -12.27 0.55
C PHE A 137 -11.94 -13.30 0.30
N TYR A 138 -13.14 -12.98 0.76
CA TYR A 138 -14.33 -13.83 0.72
C TYR A 138 -15.42 -13.21 -0.15
N LYS A 139 -15.05 -12.74 -1.34
CA LYS A 139 -15.96 -12.18 -2.34
C LYS A 139 -15.58 -12.72 -3.71
N GLU A 140 -16.58 -13.17 -4.48
CA GLU A 140 -16.37 -13.58 -5.87
C GLU A 140 -15.98 -12.36 -6.72
N ALA A 141 -14.92 -12.51 -7.50
CA ALA A 141 -14.54 -11.56 -8.54
C ALA A 141 -14.93 -12.18 -9.90
N LYS A 142 -15.84 -11.52 -10.63
CA LYS A 142 -16.43 -12.03 -11.87
C LYS A 142 -15.71 -11.54 -13.12
N VAL A 143 -15.26 -10.31 -13.08
CA VAL A 143 -14.71 -9.63 -14.27
C VAL A 143 -13.24 -9.26 -14.05
N LYS A 144 -12.94 -8.61 -12.92
CA LYS A 144 -11.61 -8.05 -12.68
C LYS A 144 -11.31 -7.90 -11.20
N VAL A 145 -10.02 -7.91 -10.89
CA VAL A 145 -9.48 -7.46 -9.61
C VAL A 145 -8.58 -6.25 -9.84
N GLY A 146 -8.53 -5.36 -8.88
CA GLY A 146 -7.73 -4.15 -8.97
C GLY A 146 -6.99 -3.86 -7.67
N MET A 147 -5.89 -3.16 -7.78
CA MET A 147 -5.11 -2.71 -6.64
C MET A 147 -4.63 -1.27 -6.84
N GLU A 148 -4.56 -0.55 -5.74
CA GLU A 148 -4.11 0.84 -5.69
C GLU A 148 -3.12 0.99 -4.54
N ALA A 149 -2.03 1.70 -4.75
CA ALA A 149 -1.15 2.16 -3.68
C ALA A 149 -1.43 3.63 -3.38
N LEU A 150 -1.31 4.00 -2.10
CA LEU A 150 -1.65 5.32 -1.60
C LEU A 150 -0.54 5.87 -0.71
N TYR A 151 -0.31 7.15 -0.81
CA TYR A 151 0.38 7.94 0.21
C TYR A 151 -0.65 8.80 0.94
N ILE A 152 -0.76 8.66 2.25
CA ILE A 152 -1.74 9.38 3.09
C ILE A 152 -0.99 10.05 4.24
N ASP A 153 -1.07 11.39 4.30
CA ASP A 153 -0.49 12.21 5.37
C ASP A 153 -1.42 13.39 5.68
N GLY A 154 -2.11 13.31 6.80
CA GLY A 154 -3.17 14.24 7.15
C GLY A 154 -4.25 14.31 6.06
N ASP A 155 -4.48 15.49 5.52
CA ASP A 155 -5.45 15.72 4.44
C ASP A 155 -4.90 15.38 3.05
N THR A 156 -3.62 15.06 2.93
CA THR A 156 -2.99 14.68 1.68
C THR A 156 -3.25 13.21 1.37
N ARG A 157 -3.86 12.94 0.21
CA ARG A 157 -4.08 11.59 -0.29
C ARG A 157 -3.67 11.52 -1.76
N LEU A 158 -2.60 10.79 -2.06
CA LEU A 158 -2.05 10.64 -3.40
C LEU A 158 -2.09 9.18 -3.82
N SER A 159 -2.66 8.91 -4.99
CA SER A 159 -2.90 7.57 -5.52
C SER A 159 -1.93 7.24 -6.65
N SER A 160 -1.53 5.97 -6.72
CA SER A 160 -0.82 5.40 -7.88
C SER A 160 -1.72 5.22 -9.11
N GLY A 161 -3.02 5.46 -8.96
CA GLY A 161 -4.03 4.90 -9.84
C GLY A 161 -4.31 3.42 -9.54
N ILE A 162 -5.44 2.92 -10.07
CA ILE A 162 -5.85 1.52 -9.90
C ILE A 162 -5.22 0.70 -11.02
N THR A 163 -4.44 -0.31 -10.64
CA THR A 163 -3.97 -1.34 -11.58
C THR A 163 -5.01 -2.44 -11.64
N GLU A 164 -5.68 -2.61 -12.77
CA GLU A 164 -6.72 -3.61 -12.98
C GLU A 164 -6.21 -4.82 -13.77
N TYR A 165 -6.68 -6.01 -13.39
CA TYR A 165 -6.36 -7.28 -14.02
C TYR A 165 -7.67 -7.97 -14.38
N GLN A 166 -7.86 -8.30 -15.67
CA GLN A 166 -9.04 -9.00 -16.15
C GLN A 166 -8.96 -10.49 -15.78
N ILE A 167 -10.06 -11.02 -15.26
CA ILE A 167 -10.20 -12.45 -14.95
C ILE A 167 -10.59 -13.16 -16.23
N THR A 168 -9.88 -14.25 -16.56
CA THR A 168 -10.18 -15.13 -17.68
C THR A 168 -10.37 -16.55 -17.19
N THR A 169 -10.92 -17.44 -18.03
CA THR A 169 -11.09 -18.87 -17.73
C THR A 169 -9.78 -19.56 -17.37
N ASP A 170 -8.66 -19.06 -17.88
CA ASP A 170 -7.32 -19.63 -17.67
C ASP A 170 -6.48 -18.86 -16.62
N GLY A 171 -7.09 -17.87 -15.91
CA GLY A 171 -6.39 -17.06 -14.90
C GLY A 171 -6.61 -15.56 -15.06
N ILE A 172 -5.54 -14.79 -14.97
CA ILE A 172 -5.56 -13.33 -15.11
C ILE A 172 -4.74 -12.89 -16.32
N ASN A 173 -5.30 -12.01 -17.15
CA ASN A 173 -4.63 -11.34 -18.25
C ASN A 173 -4.11 -9.96 -17.86
N ALA A 174 -3.27 -9.41 -18.76
CA ALA A 174 -2.48 -8.20 -18.61
C ALA A 174 -3.15 -7.05 -17.81
N ALA A 175 -2.34 -6.41 -16.99
CA ALA A 175 -2.72 -5.24 -16.21
C ALA A 175 -3.03 -4.03 -17.09
N THR A 176 -4.13 -3.37 -16.83
CA THR A 176 -4.40 -2.02 -17.30
C THR A 176 -4.27 -1.06 -16.12
N VAL A 177 -3.40 -0.08 -16.22
CA VAL A 177 -3.28 0.97 -15.21
C VAL A 177 -4.24 2.09 -15.57
N LYS A 178 -5.24 2.32 -14.73
CA LYS A 178 -6.10 3.50 -14.83
C LYS A 178 -5.45 4.64 -14.06
N GLN A 179 -4.92 5.61 -14.79
CA GLN A 179 -4.41 6.85 -14.18
C GLN A 179 -5.56 7.75 -13.79
N ILE A 180 -5.42 8.43 -12.65
CA ILE A 180 -6.37 9.48 -12.26
C ILE A 180 -6.17 10.66 -13.21
N ASP A 181 -7.21 10.99 -13.98
CA ASP A 181 -7.24 12.16 -14.83
C ASP A 181 -7.41 13.43 -13.97
N HIS A 182 -8.47 13.45 -13.17
CA HIS A 182 -8.70 14.57 -12.27
C HIS A 182 -9.59 14.21 -11.08
N ILE A 183 -9.40 14.95 -10.00
CA ILE A 183 -10.24 14.90 -8.80
C ILE A 183 -11.03 16.22 -8.74
N LYS A 184 -12.34 16.12 -8.54
CA LYS A 184 -13.21 17.26 -8.30
C LYS A 184 -13.84 17.16 -6.93
N TYR A 185 -13.93 18.28 -6.25
CA TYR A 185 -14.62 18.39 -4.98
C TYR A 185 -15.89 19.20 -5.14
N TYR A 186 -16.94 18.79 -4.43
CA TYR A 186 -18.23 19.48 -4.38
C TYR A 186 -18.62 19.65 -2.92
N ASP A 187 -19.20 20.80 -2.59
CA ASP A 187 -19.85 20.99 -1.30
C ASP A 187 -21.17 20.17 -1.22
N LEU A 188 -21.78 20.12 -0.04
CA LEU A 188 -23.02 19.36 0.18
C LEU A 188 -24.21 19.91 -0.62
N SER A 189 -24.10 21.10 -1.21
CA SER A 189 -25.10 21.67 -2.13
C SER A 189 -24.83 21.30 -3.60
N GLY A 190 -23.76 20.55 -3.89
CA GLY A 190 -23.38 20.12 -5.23
C GLY A 190 -22.57 21.16 -6.02
N ARG A 191 -22.15 22.26 -5.38
CA ARG A 191 -21.33 23.28 -6.04
C ARG A 191 -19.85 22.85 -6.00
N ARG A 192 -19.17 22.96 -7.16
CA ARG A 192 -17.74 22.64 -7.28
C ARG A 192 -16.88 23.57 -6.40
N VAL A 193 -15.93 22.96 -5.70
CA VAL A 193 -14.95 23.64 -4.84
C VAL A 193 -13.56 23.39 -5.41
N GLU A 194 -12.83 24.46 -5.78
CA GLU A 194 -11.50 24.33 -6.39
C GLU A 194 -10.40 24.09 -5.34
N ASN A 195 -10.53 24.70 -4.16
CA ASN A 195 -9.58 24.57 -3.06
C ASN A 195 -10.33 24.18 -1.79
N PRO A 196 -10.60 22.88 -1.54
CA PRO A 196 -11.29 22.44 -0.34
C PRO A 196 -10.45 22.78 0.89
N GLN A 197 -11.05 23.49 1.84
CA GLN A 197 -10.51 23.75 3.17
C GLN A 197 -11.06 22.71 4.14
N ASN A 198 -10.80 22.84 5.43
CA ASN A 198 -11.39 21.95 6.45
C ASN A 198 -12.92 21.93 6.33
N GLY A 199 -13.50 20.77 6.07
CA GLY A 199 -14.94 20.60 5.89
C GLY A 199 -15.31 19.23 5.30
N VAL A 200 -16.61 19.02 5.06
CA VAL A 200 -17.14 17.81 4.42
C VAL A 200 -17.43 18.11 2.95
N TYR A 201 -16.85 17.33 2.05
CA TYR A 201 -16.98 17.48 0.62
C TYR A 201 -17.30 16.15 -0.05
N ILE A 202 -17.95 16.18 -1.20
CA ILE A 202 -18.11 15.04 -2.09
C ILE A 202 -16.92 15.06 -3.06
N GLN A 203 -16.10 14.02 -3.04
CA GLN A 203 -15.00 13.84 -3.98
C GLN A 203 -15.44 12.95 -5.14
N THR A 204 -15.22 13.41 -6.37
CA THR A 204 -15.34 12.58 -7.58
C THR A 204 -13.97 12.42 -8.22
N THR A 205 -13.62 11.17 -8.54
CA THR A 205 -12.35 10.83 -9.21
C THR A 205 -12.66 10.32 -10.62
N THR A 206 -12.07 10.93 -11.62
CA THR A 206 -12.15 10.47 -13.01
C THR A 206 -10.84 9.80 -13.37
N TYR A 207 -10.92 8.67 -14.07
CA TYR A 207 -9.76 7.92 -14.55
C TYR A 207 -9.66 8.05 -16.07
N ILE A 208 -8.44 8.00 -16.58
CA ILE A 208 -8.16 7.88 -18.01
C ILE A 208 -8.21 6.39 -18.36
N ASP A 209 -8.97 6.04 -19.42
CA ASP A 209 -9.02 4.69 -19.97
C ASP A 209 -7.81 4.41 -20.86
#